data_14e92c65c342c7531f465aebf99954b2
#
_entry.id   14e92c65c342c7531f465aebf99954b2
#
_cell.length_a   1.000
_cell.length_b   1.000
_cell.length_c   1.000
_cell.angle_alpha   90.00
_cell.angle_beta   90.00
_cell.angle_gamma   90.00
#
_symmetry.space_group_name_H-M   'P 1'
#
loop_
_entity.id
_entity.type
_entity.pdbx_description
1 polymer ?
#
loop_
_entity_poly.entity_id
_entity_poly.type
_entity_poly.pdbx_seq_one_letter_code
_entity_poly.pdbx_strand_id
1 'polypeptide(L)'
;MADVASLKAELLAAIDADGGTGRYDEAGTDAIHALIEQLIPHTPIPRPIDEQERVAGPWKSLFAQFGPKHTAGKPITHETSFKLLTFNSLPDAPLRLLEIEQEIHAVSKDYNNVHIIETIDGGLQALLIVFGHYAIEPAEPSRYKVGFARVALRSPDGVADADLLQAFGFEPEQALDVSFKPPALHSDVVYCDEDLRINFGSMGGVYVMSRLHHGGHSVSFE
;
A
#
# COMPACT_ATOMS: atom_id res chain seq x y z
N MET A 1 -27.54 -10.26 13.63
CA MET A 1 -26.57 -9.86 12.61
C MET A 1 -25.75 -8.74 13.21
N ALA A 2 -24.43 -8.83 13.18
CA ALA A 2 -23.57 -7.74 13.63
C ALA A 2 -23.84 -6.52 12.75
N ASP A 3 -23.90 -5.34 13.34
CA ASP A 3 -24.03 -4.08 12.62
C ASP A 3 -22.70 -3.78 11.90
N VAL A 4 -22.75 -3.25 10.69
CA VAL A 4 -21.56 -2.90 9.88
C VAL A 4 -20.62 -1.98 10.65
N ALA A 5 -21.16 -1.00 11.39
CA ALA A 5 -20.37 -0.11 12.22
C ALA A 5 -19.62 -0.86 13.33
N SER A 6 -20.24 -1.88 13.94
CA SER A 6 -19.58 -2.75 14.93
C SER A 6 -18.46 -3.56 14.30
N LEU A 7 -18.71 -4.18 13.14
CA LEU A 7 -17.68 -4.95 12.42
C LEU A 7 -16.46 -4.09 12.01
N LYS A 8 -16.70 -2.85 11.56
CA LYS A 8 -15.62 -1.90 11.27
C LYS A 8 -14.82 -1.56 12.53
N ALA A 9 -15.50 -1.26 13.62
CA ALA A 9 -14.85 -0.94 14.89
C ALA A 9 -14.01 -2.12 15.43
N GLU A 10 -14.54 -3.34 15.32
CA GLU A 10 -13.84 -4.56 15.72
C GLU A 10 -12.61 -4.82 14.82
N LEU A 11 -12.72 -4.61 13.51
CA LEU A 11 -11.58 -4.72 12.59
C LEU A 11 -10.48 -3.72 12.92
N LEU A 12 -10.83 -2.44 13.13
CA LEU A 12 -9.86 -1.41 13.49
C LEU A 12 -9.21 -1.72 14.84
N ALA A 13 -9.97 -2.16 15.83
CA ALA A 13 -9.43 -2.57 17.13
C ALA A 13 -8.49 -3.79 17.02
N ALA A 14 -8.81 -4.76 16.17
CA ALA A 14 -7.93 -5.91 15.92
C ALA A 14 -6.62 -5.51 15.22
N ILE A 15 -6.68 -4.53 14.33
CA ILE A 15 -5.49 -3.96 13.67
C ILE A 15 -4.65 -3.19 14.69
N ASP A 16 -5.25 -2.35 15.52
CA ASP A 16 -4.55 -1.53 16.51
C ASP A 16 -3.99 -2.34 17.70
N ALA A 17 -4.43 -3.60 17.86
CA ALA A 17 -4.01 -4.47 18.97
C ALA A 17 -2.50 -4.78 18.97
N ASP A 18 -1.81 -4.59 17.84
CA ASP A 18 -0.36 -4.71 17.73
C ASP A 18 0.43 -3.52 18.30
N GLY A 19 -0.29 -2.44 18.69
CA GLY A 19 0.32 -1.20 19.18
C GLY A 19 1.08 -0.42 18.12
N GLY A 20 0.71 -0.57 16.84
CA GLY A 20 1.32 0.12 15.70
C GLY A 20 2.66 -0.47 15.27
N THR A 21 2.98 -1.68 15.69
CA THR A 21 4.24 -2.35 15.33
C THR A 21 4.18 -3.08 13.99
N GLY A 22 2.99 -3.28 13.42
CA GLY A 22 2.75 -4.10 12.24
C GLY A 22 3.06 -5.59 12.45
N ARG A 23 3.19 -6.03 13.70
CA ARG A 23 3.57 -7.40 14.07
C ARG A 23 2.38 -8.12 14.69
N TYR A 24 1.78 -8.99 13.92
CA TYR A 24 0.67 -9.83 14.36
C TYR A 24 1.15 -11.29 14.50
N ASP A 25 0.68 -11.96 15.51
CA ASP A 25 0.77 -13.42 15.56
C ASP A 25 -0.27 -14.06 14.61
N GLU A 26 -0.26 -15.37 14.52
CA GLU A 26 -1.18 -16.10 13.63
C GLU A 26 -2.64 -15.86 14.04
N ALA A 27 -2.94 -15.85 15.32
CA ALA A 27 -4.29 -15.63 15.83
C ALA A 27 -4.80 -14.20 15.55
N GLY A 28 -3.95 -13.18 15.70
CA GLY A 28 -4.28 -11.80 15.35
C GLY A 28 -4.53 -11.63 13.86
N THR A 29 -3.68 -12.23 13.03
CA THR A 29 -3.85 -12.23 11.57
C THR A 29 -5.15 -12.93 11.18
N ASP A 30 -5.47 -14.08 11.79
CA ASP A 30 -6.71 -14.81 11.55
C ASP A 30 -7.95 -14.02 11.95
N ALA A 31 -7.90 -13.32 13.08
CA ALA A 31 -9.00 -12.47 13.53
C ALA A 31 -9.26 -11.32 12.54
N ILE A 32 -8.21 -10.65 12.05
CA ILE A 32 -8.32 -9.60 11.03
C ILE A 32 -8.97 -10.15 9.76
N HIS A 33 -8.52 -11.29 9.25
CA HIS A 33 -9.10 -11.91 8.06
C HIS A 33 -10.56 -12.29 8.24
N ALA A 34 -10.93 -12.87 9.39
CA ALA A 34 -12.31 -13.24 9.69
C ALA A 34 -13.25 -12.02 9.72
N LEU A 35 -12.79 -10.88 10.22
CA LEU A 35 -13.55 -9.62 10.22
C LEU A 35 -13.67 -9.03 8.83
N ILE A 36 -12.62 -9.11 8.01
CA ILE A 36 -12.66 -8.72 6.60
C ILE A 36 -13.71 -9.54 5.84
N GLU A 37 -13.71 -10.86 5.99
CA GLU A 37 -14.68 -11.76 5.35
C GLU A 37 -16.12 -11.43 5.72
N GLN A 38 -16.37 -11.02 6.98
CA GLN A 38 -17.68 -10.58 7.45
C GLN A 38 -18.09 -9.23 6.87
N LEU A 39 -17.14 -8.30 6.60
CA LEU A 39 -17.42 -6.99 6.03
C LEU A 39 -17.72 -7.01 4.53
N ILE A 40 -17.08 -7.88 3.76
CA ILE A 40 -17.20 -7.94 2.30
C ILE A 40 -18.65 -7.94 1.81
N PRO A 41 -19.58 -8.75 2.36
CA PRO A 41 -20.98 -8.77 1.92
C PRO A 41 -21.74 -7.46 2.13
N HIS A 42 -21.18 -6.55 2.93
CA HIS A 42 -21.80 -5.27 3.30
C HIS A 42 -21.19 -4.08 2.54
N THR A 43 -20.37 -4.31 1.54
CA THR A 43 -19.79 -3.21 0.77
C THR A 43 -20.86 -2.32 0.14
N PRO A 44 -20.83 -0.99 0.37
CA PRO A 44 -21.77 -0.08 -0.29
C PRO A 44 -21.41 0.20 -1.75
N ILE A 45 -20.23 -0.28 -2.22
CA ILE A 45 -19.77 -0.17 -3.60
C ILE A 45 -19.51 -1.57 -4.16
N PRO A 46 -20.55 -2.29 -4.62
CA PRO A 46 -20.41 -3.68 -5.08
C PRO A 46 -19.69 -3.80 -6.44
N ARG A 47 -19.62 -2.70 -7.20
CA ARG A 47 -18.95 -2.62 -8.51
C ARG A 47 -17.99 -1.42 -8.54
N PRO A 48 -16.85 -1.50 -7.86
CA PRO A 48 -15.93 -0.36 -7.72
C PRO A 48 -15.42 0.21 -9.04
N ILE A 49 -15.36 -0.60 -10.11
CA ILE A 49 -14.95 -0.12 -11.43
C ILE A 49 -15.95 0.86 -12.06
N ASP A 50 -17.23 0.78 -11.68
CA ASP A 50 -18.27 1.68 -12.17
C ASP A 50 -18.35 2.97 -11.34
N GLU A 51 -17.78 2.98 -10.13
CA GLU A 51 -17.79 4.09 -9.18
C GLU A 51 -16.36 4.59 -8.84
N GLN A 52 -15.51 4.68 -9.86
CA GLN A 52 -14.08 4.97 -9.70
C GLN A 52 -13.80 6.25 -8.92
N GLU A 53 -14.63 7.28 -9.07
CA GLU A 53 -14.51 8.56 -8.35
C GLU A 53 -14.64 8.37 -6.82
N ARG A 54 -15.46 7.40 -6.38
CA ARG A 54 -15.61 7.09 -4.96
C ARG A 54 -14.46 6.26 -4.41
N VAL A 55 -13.81 5.45 -5.25
CA VAL A 55 -12.61 4.68 -4.90
C VAL A 55 -11.36 5.54 -4.96
N ALA A 56 -11.33 6.55 -5.82
CA ALA A 56 -10.21 7.46 -5.99
C ALA A 56 -9.91 8.27 -4.71
N GLY A 57 -8.71 8.81 -4.65
CA GLY A 57 -8.20 9.64 -3.57
C GLY A 57 -6.99 9.02 -2.86
N PRO A 58 -6.47 9.72 -1.85
CA PRO A 58 -5.38 9.23 -1.03
C PRO A 58 -5.89 8.32 0.08
N TRP A 59 -5.18 7.22 0.28
CA TRP A 59 -5.47 6.19 1.27
C TRP A 59 -4.21 5.85 2.08
N LYS A 60 -4.36 5.72 3.39
CA LYS A 60 -3.32 5.25 4.31
C LYS A 60 -3.54 3.79 4.65
N SER A 61 -2.51 2.98 4.57
CA SER A 61 -2.57 1.58 4.99
C SER A 61 -2.63 1.48 6.52
N LEU A 62 -3.64 0.77 7.00
CA LEU A 62 -3.77 0.37 8.39
C LEU A 62 -3.22 -1.04 8.61
N PHE A 63 -3.41 -1.92 7.62
CA PHE A 63 -2.90 -3.28 7.61
C PHE A 63 -2.44 -3.61 6.19
N ALA A 64 -1.24 -4.17 6.06
CA ALA A 64 -0.70 -4.64 4.79
C ALA A 64 -0.05 -6.00 4.97
N GLN A 65 -0.49 -6.98 4.20
CA GLN A 65 0.10 -8.30 4.12
C GLN A 65 0.47 -8.59 2.67
N PHE A 66 1.76 -8.81 2.40
CA PHE A 66 2.23 -9.21 1.08
C PHE A 66 2.26 -10.74 0.99
N GLY A 67 1.55 -11.27 -0.01
CA GLY A 67 1.48 -12.69 -0.27
C GLY A 67 0.42 -13.44 0.54
N PRO A 68 0.24 -14.74 0.24
CA PRO A 68 -0.82 -15.54 0.82
C PRO A 68 -0.60 -15.79 2.32
N LYS A 69 -1.68 -15.70 3.09
CA LYS A 69 -1.71 -15.94 4.54
C LYS A 69 -1.00 -17.23 4.99
N HIS A 70 -1.21 -18.32 4.25
CA HIS A 70 -0.76 -19.65 4.64
C HIS A 70 0.63 -20.06 4.11
N THR A 71 1.30 -19.21 3.30
CA THR A 71 2.61 -19.53 2.74
C THR A 71 3.72 -18.75 3.41
N ALA A 72 3.99 -17.54 2.98
CA ALA A 72 5.02 -16.69 3.56
C ALA A 72 4.48 -15.28 3.80
N GLY A 73 3.20 -15.08 3.51
CA GLY A 73 2.56 -13.79 3.66
C GLY A 73 2.47 -13.42 5.13
N LYS A 74 3.28 -12.46 5.52
CA LYS A 74 3.25 -11.86 6.85
C LYS A 74 2.92 -10.38 6.68
N PRO A 75 2.25 -9.78 7.66
CA PRO A 75 2.11 -8.34 7.70
C PRO A 75 3.47 -7.68 7.55
N ILE A 76 3.54 -6.55 6.83
CA ILE A 76 4.78 -5.77 6.75
C ILE A 76 5.12 -5.27 8.14
N THR A 77 6.35 -5.52 8.54
CA THR A 77 6.93 -4.96 9.77
C THR A 77 7.64 -3.66 9.45
N HIS A 78 7.97 -2.88 10.48
CA HIS A 78 8.74 -1.65 10.33
C HIS A 78 10.11 -1.85 9.65
N GLU A 79 10.72 -3.03 9.79
CA GLU A 79 12.00 -3.35 9.15
C GLU A 79 11.74 -4.19 7.89
N THR A 80 12.20 -3.70 6.74
CA THR A 80 12.05 -4.31 5.42
C THR A 80 13.22 -3.92 4.51
N SER A 81 13.11 -4.12 3.21
CA SER A 81 14.13 -3.71 2.26
C SER A 81 13.55 -3.05 1.01
N PHE A 82 14.36 -2.23 0.34
CA PHE A 82 14.02 -1.64 -0.95
C PHE A 82 13.59 -2.70 -1.97
N LYS A 83 14.31 -3.80 -2.02
CA LYS A 83 14.04 -4.90 -2.96
C LYS A 83 12.60 -5.38 -2.90
N LEU A 84 12.04 -5.54 -1.69
CA LEU A 84 10.66 -5.98 -1.52
C LEU A 84 9.67 -4.92 -2.00
N LEU A 85 9.90 -3.65 -1.64
CA LEU A 85 8.97 -2.56 -1.93
C LEU A 85 9.03 -2.07 -3.38
N THR A 86 10.11 -2.36 -4.12
CA THR A 86 10.38 -1.83 -5.46
C THR A 86 10.40 -2.86 -6.58
N PHE A 87 9.88 -4.05 -6.34
CA PHE A 87 9.91 -5.15 -7.33
C PHE A 87 11.34 -5.46 -7.84
N ASN A 88 12.34 -5.40 -6.96
CA ASN A 88 13.77 -5.54 -7.26
C ASN A 88 14.36 -4.46 -8.19
N SER A 89 13.73 -3.28 -8.28
CA SER A 89 14.21 -2.20 -9.16
C SER A 89 15.29 -1.33 -8.52
N LEU A 90 15.39 -1.33 -7.18
CA LEU A 90 16.48 -0.72 -6.43
C LEU A 90 17.31 -1.79 -5.71
N PRO A 91 18.56 -1.48 -5.32
CA PRO A 91 19.43 -2.39 -4.58
C PRO A 91 18.78 -2.91 -3.29
N ASP A 92 19.22 -4.08 -2.85
CA ASP A 92 18.72 -4.69 -1.62
C ASP A 92 19.40 -4.07 -0.40
N ALA A 93 18.85 -2.95 0.08
CA ALA A 93 19.30 -2.29 1.30
C ALA A 93 18.17 -2.28 2.34
N PRO A 94 18.49 -2.45 3.63
CA PRO A 94 17.51 -2.44 4.70
C PRO A 94 16.98 -1.02 4.95
N LEU A 95 15.72 -0.94 5.35
CA LEU A 95 15.06 0.30 5.72
C LEU A 95 13.99 0.05 6.79
N ARG A 96 13.56 1.12 7.46
CA ARG A 96 12.32 1.13 8.22
C ARG A 96 11.19 1.69 7.38
N LEU A 97 10.09 0.97 7.35
CA LEU A 97 8.85 1.43 6.76
C LEU A 97 8.02 2.09 7.87
N LEU A 98 7.75 3.38 7.74
CA LEU A 98 6.97 4.14 8.70
C LEU A 98 5.49 4.14 8.33
N GLU A 99 5.19 4.34 7.04
CA GLU A 99 3.82 4.44 6.54
C GLU A 99 3.73 3.99 5.09
N ILE A 100 2.57 3.48 4.71
CA ILE A 100 2.21 3.21 3.31
C ILE A 100 0.98 4.03 2.97
N GLU A 101 1.11 4.89 1.98
CA GLU A 101 -0.02 5.56 1.36
C GLU A 101 -0.23 5.01 -0.06
N GLN A 102 -1.46 5.12 -0.54
CA GLN A 102 -1.79 4.77 -1.92
C GLN A 102 -2.67 5.87 -2.51
N GLU A 103 -2.27 6.40 -3.66
CA GLU A 103 -3.06 7.37 -4.41
C GLU A 103 -3.69 6.73 -5.63
N ILE A 104 -4.99 6.94 -5.79
CA ILE A 104 -5.76 6.50 -6.97
C ILE A 104 -6.41 7.71 -7.60
N HIS A 105 -6.16 7.90 -8.90
CA HIS A 105 -6.74 8.99 -9.67
C HIS A 105 -7.69 8.46 -10.75
N ALA A 106 -8.97 8.80 -10.63
CA ALA A 106 -9.99 8.28 -11.55
C ALA A 106 -9.84 8.79 -12.99
N VAL A 107 -9.31 10.00 -13.18
CA VAL A 107 -9.15 10.62 -14.52
C VAL A 107 -7.88 10.14 -15.22
N SER A 108 -6.71 10.32 -14.58
CA SER A 108 -5.41 9.92 -15.15
C SER A 108 -5.17 8.41 -15.11
N LYS A 109 -5.95 7.68 -14.32
CA LYS A 109 -5.78 6.25 -14.04
C LYS A 109 -4.48 5.92 -13.32
N ASP A 110 -3.92 6.87 -12.58
CA ASP A 110 -2.75 6.62 -11.75
C ASP A 110 -3.12 5.76 -10.55
N TYR A 111 -2.18 4.90 -10.17
CA TYR A 111 -2.26 4.01 -9.01
C TYR A 111 -0.88 3.96 -8.37
N ASN A 112 -0.61 4.91 -7.49
CA ASN A 112 0.72 5.09 -6.91
C ASN A 112 0.76 4.56 -5.49
N ASN A 113 1.85 3.85 -5.13
CA ASN A 113 2.17 3.57 -3.74
C ASN A 113 3.24 4.55 -3.27
N VAL A 114 3.00 5.22 -2.16
CA VAL A 114 3.94 6.11 -1.49
C VAL A 114 4.31 5.49 -0.16
N HIS A 115 5.57 5.14 0.01
CA HIS A 115 6.09 4.60 1.25
C HIS A 115 6.90 5.70 1.95
N ILE A 116 6.52 6.05 3.15
CA ILE A 116 7.33 6.89 4.04
C ILE A 116 8.31 5.94 4.72
N ILE A 117 9.57 6.14 4.44
CA ILE A 117 10.65 5.27 4.89
C ILE A 117 11.70 6.04 5.68
N GLU A 118 12.49 5.32 6.45
CA GLU A 118 13.57 5.87 7.25
C GLU A 118 14.78 4.93 7.20
N THR A 119 15.97 5.49 7.35
CA THR A 119 17.18 4.68 7.55
C THR A 119 17.08 3.86 8.84
N ILE A 120 17.82 2.74 8.92
CA ILE A 120 17.75 1.83 10.10
C ILE A 120 18.16 2.52 11.39
N ASP A 121 19.06 3.47 11.33
CA ASP A 121 19.53 4.28 12.47
C ASP A 121 18.57 5.43 12.83
N GLY A 122 17.53 5.67 12.04
CA GLY A 122 16.55 6.74 12.28
C GLY A 122 17.04 8.14 11.91
N GLY A 123 18.12 8.24 11.14
CA GLY A 123 18.77 9.54 10.84
C GLY A 123 18.15 10.30 9.69
N LEU A 124 17.51 9.63 8.73
CA LEU A 124 16.98 10.25 7.52
C LEU A 124 15.67 9.61 7.08
N GLN A 125 14.68 10.44 6.82
CA GLN A 125 13.43 10.01 6.19
C GLN A 125 13.43 10.31 4.69
N ALA A 126 12.70 9.47 3.93
CA ALA A 126 12.51 9.63 2.50
C ALA A 126 11.14 9.13 2.04
N LEU A 127 10.73 9.56 0.85
CA LEU A 127 9.58 9.06 0.13
C LEU A 127 10.06 8.07 -0.93
N LEU A 128 9.63 6.82 -0.81
CA LEU A 128 9.81 5.80 -1.85
C LEU A 128 8.50 5.67 -2.61
N ILE A 129 8.46 6.17 -3.83
CA ILE A 129 7.25 6.23 -4.64
C ILE A 129 7.33 5.16 -5.72
N VAL A 130 6.30 4.31 -5.79
CA VAL A 130 6.13 3.32 -6.85
C VAL A 130 4.98 3.76 -7.73
N PHE A 131 5.31 4.29 -8.90
CA PHE A 131 4.33 4.81 -9.84
C PHE A 131 3.73 3.69 -10.69
N GLY A 132 2.43 3.74 -10.84
CA GLY A 132 1.67 2.82 -11.65
C GLY A 132 0.44 3.44 -12.28
N HIS A 133 -0.13 2.68 -13.20
CA HIS A 133 -1.42 2.97 -13.80
C HIS A 133 -2.34 1.76 -13.66
N TYR A 134 -3.64 2.01 -13.69
CA TYR A 134 -4.59 0.93 -13.72
C TYR A 134 -5.48 0.95 -14.95
N ALA A 135 -5.93 -0.22 -15.34
CA ALA A 135 -7.01 -0.43 -16.30
C ALA A 135 -8.14 -1.21 -15.66
N ILE A 136 -9.36 -1.01 -16.15
CA ILE A 136 -10.53 -1.76 -15.71
C ILE A 136 -11.01 -2.68 -16.83
N GLU A 137 -11.68 -3.77 -16.44
CA GLU A 137 -12.35 -4.67 -17.37
C GLU A 137 -13.77 -4.92 -16.90
N PRO A 138 -14.81 -4.63 -17.71
CA PRO A 138 -16.20 -4.72 -17.29
C PRO A 138 -16.64 -6.10 -16.78
N ALA A 139 -15.95 -7.16 -17.22
CA ALA A 139 -16.22 -8.53 -16.77
C ALA A 139 -15.73 -8.81 -15.33
N GLU A 140 -14.86 -7.96 -14.79
CA GLU A 140 -14.25 -8.12 -13.46
C GLU A 140 -14.60 -6.90 -12.56
N PRO A 141 -15.80 -6.86 -11.97
CA PRO A 141 -16.40 -5.66 -11.40
C PRO A 141 -15.66 -5.03 -10.22
N SER A 142 -14.79 -5.79 -9.55
CA SER A 142 -13.98 -5.31 -8.42
C SER A 142 -12.52 -5.06 -8.80
N ARG A 143 -12.08 -5.44 -10.01
CA ARG A 143 -10.67 -5.56 -10.37
C ARG A 143 -10.10 -4.34 -11.06
N TYR A 144 -9.05 -3.82 -10.49
CA TYR A 144 -8.14 -2.86 -11.09
C TYR A 144 -6.88 -3.61 -11.56
N LYS A 145 -6.64 -3.67 -12.87
CA LYS A 145 -5.40 -4.23 -13.44
C LYS A 145 -4.30 -3.19 -13.29
N VAL A 146 -3.33 -3.45 -12.43
CA VAL A 146 -2.30 -2.47 -12.05
C VAL A 146 -0.97 -2.84 -12.68
N GLY A 147 -0.32 -1.85 -13.30
CA GLY A 147 1.03 -1.96 -13.81
C GLY A 147 1.94 -0.90 -13.19
N PHE A 148 2.85 -1.32 -12.31
CA PHE A 148 3.87 -0.44 -11.75
C PHE A 148 5.09 -0.42 -12.67
N ALA A 149 5.51 0.76 -13.14
CA ALA A 149 6.51 0.89 -14.19
C ALA A 149 7.70 1.79 -13.83
N ARG A 150 7.66 2.48 -12.70
CA ARG A 150 8.71 3.40 -12.27
C ARG A 150 8.77 3.45 -10.75
N VAL A 151 9.94 3.61 -10.21
CA VAL A 151 10.18 3.87 -8.78
C VAL A 151 11.05 5.10 -8.63
N ALA A 152 10.75 5.95 -7.65
CA ALA A 152 11.59 7.08 -7.30
C ALA A 152 11.79 7.15 -5.78
N LEU A 153 13.03 7.41 -5.37
CA LEU A 153 13.38 7.78 -4.00
C LEU A 153 13.57 9.29 -3.94
N ARG A 154 12.88 9.96 -3.06
CA ARG A 154 12.90 11.43 -2.93
C ARG A 154 13.03 11.85 -1.48
N SER A 155 13.69 12.97 -1.24
CA SER A 155 13.70 13.63 0.07
C SER A 155 12.49 14.56 0.20
N PRO A 156 11.70 14.47 1.28
CA PRO A 156 10.66 15.46 1.57
C PRO A 156 11.25 16.83 1.94
N ASP A 157 12.47 16.85 2.49
CA ASP A 157 13.11 18.05 3.05
C ASP A 157 14.18 18.69 2.12
N GLY A 158 14.26 18.20 0.88
CA GLY A 158 15.23 18.73 -0.10
C GLY A 158 16.68 18.35 0.19
N VAL A 159 16.92 17.23 0.87
CA VAL A 159 18.25 16.62 1.03
C VAL A 159 18.78 16.25 -0.34
N ALA A 160 20.06 16.50 -0.58
CA ALA A 160 20.69 16.21 -1.86
C ALA A 160 20.69 14.69 -2.17
N ASP A 161 20.59 14.34 -3.44
CA ASP A 161 20.58 12.93 -3.88
C ASP A 161 21.80 12.15 -3.39
N ALA A 162 22.98 12.77 -3.37
CA ALA A 162 24.20 12.14 -2.87
C ALA A 162 24.11 11.75 -1.38
N ASP A 163 23.46 12.58 -0.58
CA ASP A 163 23.27 12.31 0.84
C ASP A 163 22.23 11.21 1.06
N LEU A 164 21.16 11.17 0.22
CA LEU A 164 20.21 10.06 0.20
C LEU A 164 20.89 8.73 -0.14
N LEU A 165 21.69 8.71 -1.20
CA LEU A 165 22.42 7.52 -1.62
C LEU A 165 23.32 7.00 -0.50
N GLN A 166 24.11 7.90 0.10
CA GLN A 166 25.00 7.55 1.20
C GLN A 166 24.23 7.03 2.43
N ALA A 167 23.15 7.70 2.82
CA ALA A 167 22.38 7.34 4.00
C ALA A 167 21.72 5.95 3.89
N PHE A 168 21.26 5.58 2.69
CA PHE A 168 20.67 4.27 2.43
C PHE A 168 21.69 3.22 1.98
N GLY A 169 22.98 3.55 1.93
CA GLY A 169 24.06 2.62 1.58
C GLY A 169 24.08 2.24 0.09
N PHE A 170 23.61 3.12 -0.76
CA PHE A 170 23.69 2.94 -2.22
C PHE A 170 25.01 3.43 -2.79
N GLU A 171 25.39 2.89 -3.95
CA GLU A 171 26.55 3.39 -4.68
C GLU A 171 26.29 4.83 -5.20
N PRO A 172 27.33 5.68 -5.29
CA PRO A 172 27.16 7.10 -5.67
C PRO A 172 26.52 7.32 -7.06
N GLU A 173 26.65 6.34 -7.96
CA GLU A 173 26.11 6.39 -9.32
C GLU A 173 24.72 5.75 -9.43
N GLN A 174 24.16 5.24 -8.34
CA GLN A 174 22.84 4.63 -8.34
C GLN A 174 21.77 5.67 -8.68
N ALA A 175 20.99 5.38 -9.71
CA ALA A 175 19.83 6.22 -10.03
C ALA A 175 18.76 6.08 -8.96
N LEU A 176 18.24 7.21 -8.47
CA LEU A 176 17.14 7.28 -7.52
C LEU A 176 15.74 7.27 -8.19
N ASP A 177 15.72 7.35 -9.51
CA ASP A 177 14.52 7.29 -10.34
C ASP A 177 14.74 6.26 -11.46
N VAL A 178 14.00 5.15 -11.40
CA VAL A 178 14.24 3.98 -12.24
C VAL A 178 12.95 3.48 -12.84
N SER A 179 12.92 3.37 -14.17
CA SER A 179 11.84 2.69 -14.88
C SER A 179 12.13 1.19 -15.00
N PHE A 180 11.10 0.38 -14.92
CA PHE A 180 11.21 -1.08 -15.05
C PHE A 180 10.01 -1.66 -15.82
N LYS A 181 10.14 -2.92 -16.23
CA LYS A 181 9.03 -3.61 -16.87
C LYS A 181 7.99 -3.98 -15.82
N PRO A 182 6.76 -3.49 -15.94
CA PRO A 182 5.74 -3.77 -14.93
C PRO A 182 5.41 -5.26 -14.85
N PRO A 183 5.28 -5.81 -13.66
CA PRO A 183 4.63 -7.10 -13.47
C PRO A 183 3.13 -6.97 -13.80
N ALA A 184 2.52 -8.07 -14.24
CA ALA A 184 1.07 -8.14 -14.43
C ALA A 184 0.41 -8.35 -13.04
N LEU A 185 -0.08 -7.27 -12.46
CA LEU A 185 -0.72 -7.29 -11.13
C LEU A 185 -2.19 -6.88 -11.22
N HIS A 186 -2.93 -7.14 -10.16
CA HIS A 186 -4.26 -6.60 -9.96
C HIS A 186 -4.50 -6.30 -8.48
N SER A 187 -5.47 -5.43 -8.25
CA SER A 187 -6.04 -5.14 -6.94
C SER A 187 -7.54 -5.29 -7.03
N ASP A 188 -8.10 -6.25 -6.31
CA ASP A 188 -9.54 -6.44 -6.22
C ASP A 188 -10.06 -5.64 -5.02
N VAL A 189 -10.81 -4.58 -5.26
CA VAL A 189 -11.47 -3.80 -4.21
C VAL A 189 -12.70 -4.55 -3.76
N VAL A 190 -12.62 -5.21 -2.60
CA VAL A 190 -13.67 -6.11 -2.09
C VAL A 190 -14.60 -5.43 -1.09
N TYR A 191 -14.17 -4.35 -0.48
CA TYR A 191 -14.96 -3.46 0.35
C TYR A 191 -14.52 -2.02 0.13
N CYS A 192 -15.45 -1.10 -0.01
CA CYS A 192 -15.14 0.32 -0.06
C CYS A 192 -16.33 1.15 0.41
N ASP A 193 -16.10 2.02 1.38
CA ASP A 193 -17.03 3.07 1.77
C ASP A 193 -16.32 4.45 1.79
N GLU A 194 -16.84 5.43 2.49
CA GLU A 194 -16.27 6.78 2.55
C GLU A 194 -14.92 6.82 3.25
N ASP A 195 -14.69 5.95 4.26
CA ASP A 195 -13.56 6.00 5.17
C ASP A 195 -12.62 4.79 5.07
N LEU A 196 -13.15 3.63 4.65
CA LEU A 196 -12.44 2.36 4.66
C LEU A 196 -12.47 1.71 3.30
N ARG A 197 -11.31 1.18 2.87
CA ARG A 197 -11.17 0.36 1.67
C ARG A 197 -10.39 -0.92 2.02
N ILE A 198 -10.86 -2.04 1.51
CA ILE A 198 -10.17 -3.34 1.62
C ILE A 198 -9.96 -3.87 0.21
N ASN A 199 -8.73 -4.27 -0.09
CA ASN A 199 -8.39 -4.86 -1.38
C ASN A 199 -7.49 -6.08 -1.25
N PHE A 200 -7.67 -7.01 -2.19
CA PHE A 200 -6.85 -8.19 -2.35
C PHE A 200 -5.94 -8.04 -3.56
N GLY A 201 -4.65 -8.28 -3.37
CA GLY A 201 -3.66 -8.23 -4.45
C GLY A 201 -3.48 -9.58 -5.14
N SER A 202 -3.00 -9.54 -6.38
CA SER A 202 -2.77 -10.70 -7.25
C SER A 202 -1.82 -11.77 -6.66
N MET A 203 -1.00 -11.41 -5.70
CA MET A 203 -0.07 -12.33 -5.02
C MET A 203 -0.63 -12.83 -3.68
N GLY A 204 -1.95 -12.71 -3.46
CA GLY A 204 -2.59 -13.07 -2.21
C GLY A 204 -2.40 -12.06 -1.09
N GLY A 205 -1.94 -10.86 -1.42
CA GLY A 205 -1.82 -9.76 -0.46
C GLY A 205 -3.17 -9.24 -0.02
N VAL A 206 -3.25 -8.74 1.22
CA VAL A 206 -4.44 -8.14 1.82
C VAL A 206 -4.08 -6.77 2.36
N TYR A 207 -4.90 -5.78 2.04
CA TYR A 207 -4.68 -4.40 2.42
C TYR A 207 -5.96 -3.82 3.00
N VAL A 208 -5.88 -3.26 4.21
CA VAL A 208 -6.94 -2.48 4.85
C VAL A 208 -6.45 -1.04 4.91
N MET A 209 -7.21 -0.13 4.35
CA MET A 209 -6.79 1.25 4.18
C MET A 209 -7.87 2.22 4.67
N SER A 210 -7.46 3.28 5.35
CA SER A 210 -8.31 4.41 5.70
C SER A 210 -8.14 5.55 4.70
N ARG A 211 -9.20 6.30 4.45
CA ARG A 211 -9.13 7.50 3.60
C ARG A 211 -8.41 8.63 4.33
N LEU A 212 -7.50 9.29 3.62
CA LEU A 212 -6.89 10.53 4.09
C LEU A 212 -7.76 11.72 3.66
N HIS A 213 -8.42 12.37 4.60
CA HIS A 213 -9.28 13.53 4.34
C HIS A 213 -8.49 14.83 4.17
N HIS A 214 -7.25 14.89 4.68
CA HIS A 214 -6.34 16.03 4.55
C HIS A 214 -4.89 15.55 4.44
N GLY A 215 -4.16 16.05 3.44
CA GLY A 215 -2.70 16.04 3.45
C GLY A 215 -1.98 14.75 3.08
N GLY A 216 -2.50 13.93 2.18
CA GLY A 216 -1.69 12.87 1.54
C GLY A 216 -0.52 13.47 0.76
N HIS A 217 0.57 12.70 0.61
CA HIS A 217 1.71 13.10 -0.22
C HIS A 217 1.30 13.01 -1.70
N SER A 218 0.67 14.09 -2.22
CA SER A 218 0.26 14.11 -3.62
C SER A 218 1.48 13.99 -4.53
N VAL A 219 1.53 12.93 -5.30
CA VAL A 219 2.59 12.65 -6.26
C VAL A 219 2.00 12.51 -7.67
N SER A 220 2.58 13.23 -8.64
CA SER A 220 2.21 13.11 -10.04
C SER A 220 3.22 12.28 -10.82
N PHE A 221 2.77 11.66 -11.88
CA PHE A 221 3.59 10.83 -12.77
C PHE A 221 4.46 11.67 -13.73
N GLU A 222 4.57 13.01 -13.53
CA GLU A 222 5.33 13.89 -14.44
C GLU A 222 6.79 13.51 -14.62
#